data_e54c7c55473b203ffebaaefa889076e8
#
_entry.id   e54c7c55473b203ffebaaefa889076e8
#
_cell.length_a   1.000
_cell.length_b   1.000
_cell.length_c   1.000
_cell.angle_alpha   90.00
_cell.angle_beta   90.00
_cell.angle_gamma   90.00
#
_symmetry.space_group_name_H-M   'P 1'
#
loop_
_entity.id
_entity.type
_entity.pdbx_description
1 polymer ?
#
loop_
_entity_poly.entity_id
_entity_poly.type
_entity_poly.pdbx_seq_one_letter_code
_entity_poly.pdbx_strand_id
1 'polypeptide(L)'
;MKPAAVFKQLSIIHIAICLGTCIIVGTLYTLKMQANEVISSEDGMNILELLVPVLGVTTFAAAYYIGRRKIKAVPKESNLVNKLEAYKSFNILIWAALEGSTFFAAIAFYLTGRTNLLLYALMLGVLLIYFRPLKTRAKEELNLSAEEGDELDL
;
A
#
# COMPACT_ATOMS: atom_id res chain seq x y z
N MET A 1 24.13 4.52 8.52
CA MET A 1 22.84 4.95 9.16
C MET A 1 22.52 3.96 10.27
N LYS A 2 21.94 4.40 11.41
CA LYS A 2 21.55 3.42 12.45
C LYS A 2 20.29 2.66 12.00
N PRO A 3 20.19 1.34 12.23
CA PRO A 3 19.02 0.52 11.84
C PRO A 3 17.68 1.08 12.31
N ALA A 4 17.63 1.54 13.56
CA ALA A 4 16.43 2.17 14.12
C ALA A 4 15.98 3.44 13.38
N ALA A 5 16.91 4.22 12.80
CA ALA A 5 16.58 5.40 12.02
C ALA A 5 15.89 5.04 10.69
N VAL A 6 16.31 3.95 10.03
CA VAL A 6 15.66 3.44 8.81
C VAL A 6 14.21 3.05 9.10
N PHE A 7 13.99 2.35 10.22
CA PHE A 7 12.65 1.91 10.63
C PHE A 7 11.72 3.08 10.98
N LYS A 8 12.26 4.10 11.68
CA LYS A 8 11.53 5.32 12.00
C LYS A 8 11.11 6.07 10.74
N GLN A 9 12.02 6.22 9.76
CA GLN A 9 11.69 6.83 8.47
C GLN A 9 10.59 6.05 7.73
N LEU A 10 10.69 4.73 7.71
CA LEU A 10 9.70 3.86 7.07
C LEU A 10 8.30 4.05 7.68
N SER A 11 8.23 4.11 9.01
CA SER A 11 6.96 4.35 9.73
C SER A 11 6.36 5.72 9.43
N ILE A 12 7.19 6.76 9.35
CA ILE A 12 6.74 8.13 9.02
C ILE A 12 6.19 8.16 7.59
N ILE A 13 6.90 7.57 6.62
CA ILE A 13 6.45 7.50 5.23
C ILE A 13 5.10 6.76 5.13
N HIS A 14 4.97 5.61 5.80
CA HIS A 14 3.72 4.85 5.80
C HIS A 14 2.54 5.65 6.36
N ILE A 15 2.73 6.32 7.49
CA ILE A 15 1.68 7.15 8.11
C ILE A 15 1.29 8.29 7.15
N ALA A 16 2.27 8.96 6.53
CA ALA A 16 2.01 10.04 5.58
C ALA A 16 1.19 9.55 4.37
N ILE A 17 1.53 8.38 3.80
CA ILE A 17 0.79 7.75 2.71
C ILE A 17 -0.65 7.43 3.16
N CYS A 18 -0.83 6.79 4.32
CA CYS A 18 -2.17 6.46 4.84
C CYS A 18 -3.04 7.71 5.05
N LEU A 19 -2.47 8.77 5.64
CA LEU A 19 -3.19 10.04 5.85
C LEU A 19 -3.55 10.69 4.51
N GLY A 20 -2.61 10.78 3.57
CA GLY A 20 -2.85 11.29 2.23
C GLY A 20 -3.96 10.55 1.52
N THR A 21 -3.92 9.22 1.56
CA THR A 21 -4.96 8.36 0.99
C THR A 21 -6.33 8.63 1.62
N CYS A 22 -6.42 8.70 2.95
CA CYS A 22 -7.67 8.99 3.65
C CYS A 22 -8.24 10.37 3.28
N ILE A 23 -7.38 11.39 3.18
CA ILE A 23 -7.80 12.75 2.80
C ILE A 23 -8.37 12.76 1.37
N ILE A 24 -7.68 12.13 0.42
CA ILE A 24 -8.12 12.11 -0.99
C ILE A 24 -9.42 11.34 -1.14
N VAL A 25 -9.51 10.13 -0.58
CA VAL A 25 -10.74 9.32 -0.65
C VAL A 25 -11.91 10.05 0.02
N GLY A 26 -11.70 10.64 1.20
CA GLY A 26 -12.70 11.41 1.92
C GLY A 26 -13.14 12.66 1.15
N THR A 27 -12.21 13.36 0.50
CA THR A 27 -12.52 14.53 -0.35
C THR A 27 -13.38 14.12 -1.55
N LEU A 28 -12.99 13.09 -2.29
CA LEU A 28 -13.75 12.60 -3.46
C LEU A 28 -15.14 12.12 -3.06
N TYR A 29 -15.25 11.45 -1.91
CA TYR A 29 -16.54 11.05 -1.35
C TYR A 29 -17.43 12.27 -1.05
N THR A 30 -16.92 13.26 -0.32
CA THR A 30 -17.71 14.46 0.05
C THR A 30 -18.12 15.28 -1.18
N LEU A 31 -17.23 15.44 -2.16
CA LEU A 31 -17.53 16.11 -3.42
C LEU A 31 -18.65 15.39 -4.19
N LYS A 32 -18.61 14.05 -4.24
CA LYS A 32 -19.67 13.27 -4.90
C LYS A 32 -21.02 13.42 -4.20
N MET A 33 -21.03 13.41 -2.86
CA MET A 33 -22.26 13.58 -2.09
C MET A 33 -22.86 15.00 -2.23
N GLN A 34 -22.02 16.02 -2.42
CA GLN A 34 -22.47 17.40 -2.60
C GLN A 34 -23.00 17.67 -4.02
N ALA A 35 -22.55 16.92 -5.00
CA ALA A 35 -22.92 17.13 -6.40
C ALA A 35 -24.41 16.92 -6.69
N ASN A 36 -25.20 16.34 -5.75
CA ASN A 36 -26.63 16.05 -5.88
C ASN A 36 -27.03 15.42 -7.24
N GLU A 37 -26.07 14.87 -7.96
CA GLU A 37 -26.34 14.16 -9.20
C GLU A 37 -27.11 12.89 -8.87
N VAL A 38 -28.30 12.77 -9.46
CA VAL A 38 -29.04 11.52 -9.46
C VAL A 38 -28.13 10.48 -10.08
N ILE A 39 -27.66 9.54 -9.26
CA ILE A 39 -26.89 8.38 -9.73
C ILE A 39 -27.82 7.66 -10.69
N SER A 40 -27.66 7.88 -11.98
CA SER A 40 -28.38 7.11 -12.97
C SER A 40 -27.90 5.67 -12.80
N SER A 41 -28.75 4.84 -12.25
CA SER A 41 -28.60 3.40 -12.28
C SER A 41 -28.74 2.94 -13.74
N GLU A 42 -27.69 3.13 -14.54
CA GLU A 42 -27.62 2.41 -15.79
C GLU A 42 -27.58 0.92 -15.45
N ASP A 43 -28.63 0.23 -15.84
CA ASP A 43 -28.73 -1.23 -15.74
C ASP A 43 -27.63 -1.86 -16.62
N GLY A 44 -26.51 -2.17 -16.01
CA GLY A 44 -25.37 -2.78 -16.68
C GLY A 44 -24.08 -2.69 -15.86
N MET A 45 -23.18 -3.65 -16.06
CA MET A 45 -21.87 -3.63 -15.42
C MET A 45 -21.02 -2.55 -16.09
N ASN A 46 -20.64 -1.51 -15.30
CA ASN A 46 -19.70 -0.51 -15.77
C ASN A 46 -18.30 -1.15 -15.91
N ILE A 47 -17.61 -0.87 -17.01
CA ILE A 47 -16.25 -1.40 -17.27
C ILE A 47 -15.29 -1.12 -16.11
N LEU A 48 -15.48 -0.03 -15.36
CA LEU A 48 -14.66 0.32 -14.21
C LEU A 48 -14.85 -0.64 -13.03
N GLU A 49 -16.02 -1.26 -12.88
CA GLU A 49 -16.26 -2.27 -11.83
C GLU A 49 -15.45 -3.55 -12.04
N LEU A 50 -15.11 -3.85 -13.28
CA LEU A 50 -14.20 -4.94 -13.64
C LEU A 50 -12.73 -4.47 -13.60
N LEU A 51 -12.45 -3.29 -14.13
CA LEU A 51 -11.09 -2.78 -14.31
C LEU A 51 -10.41 -2.49 -12.95
N VAL A 52 -11.14 -1.90 -11.99
CA VAL A 52 -10.61 -1.55 -10.67
C VAL A 52 -10.06 -2.76 -9.92
N PRO A 53 -10.82 -3.85 -9.69
CA PRO A 53 -10.28 -5.01 -8.98
C PRO A 53 -9.17 -5.71 -9.76
N VAL A 54 -9.27 -5.79 -11.09
CA VAL A 54 -8.22 -6.40 -11.92
C VAL A 54 -6.91 -5.62 -11.80
N LEU A 55 -6.95 -4.29 -11.91
CA LEU A 55 -5.77 -3.45 -11.73
C LEU A 55 -5.23 -3.53 -10.30
N GLY A 56 -6.10 -3.50 -9.30
CA GLY A 56 -5.69 -3.61 -7.90
C GLY A 56 -4.94 -4.91 -7.61
N VAL A 57 -5.47 -6.04 -8.06
CA VAL A 57 -4.84 -7.35 -7.88
C VAL A 57 -3.54 -7.47 -8.67
N THR A 58 -3.53 -7.05 -9.93
CA THR A 58 -2.35 -7.19 -10.81
C THR A 58 -1.20 -6.29 -10.36
N THR A 59 -1.47 -5.03 -10.01
CA THR A 59 -0.45 -4.10 -9.52
C THR A 59 0.12 -4.55 -8.18
N PHE A 60 -0.73 -5.00 -7.25
CA PHE A 60 -0.28 -5.55 -5.97
C PHE A 60 0.56 -6.82 -6.16
N ALA A 61 0.11 -7.77 -6.98
CA ALA A 61 0.84 -9.00 -7.26
C ALA A 61 2.21 -8.71 -7.91
N ALA A 62 2.25 -7.80 -8.87
CA ALA A 62 3.50 -7.37 -9.52
C ALA A 62 4.46 -6.71 -8.51
N ALA A 63 3.96 -5.78 -7.69
CA ALA A 63 4.74 -5.11 -6.65
C ALA A 63 5.30 -6.12 -5.63
N TYR A 64 4.47 -7.06 -5.19
CA TYR A 64 4.86 -8.10 -4.25
C TYR A 64 5.94 -9.02 -4.86
N TYR A 65 5.75 -9.48 -6.08
CA TYR A 65 6.72 -10.34 -6.78
C TYR A 65 8.07 -9.64 -6.98
N ILE A 66 8.05 -8.41 -7.51
CA ILE A 66 9.28 -7.61 -7.75
C ILE A 66 9.98 -7.31 -6.43
N GLY A 67 9.24 -6.91 -5.42
CA GLY A 67 9.80 -6.57 -4.11
C GLY A 67 10.41 -7.79 -3.40
N ARG A 68 9.73 -8.93 -3.43
CA ARG A 68 10.27 -10.20 -2.90
C ARG A 68 11.53 -10.64 -3.62
N ARG A 69 11.60 -10.44 -4.92
CA ARG A 69 12.79 -10.75 -5.71
C ARG A 69 13.98 -9.89 -5.29
N LYS A 70 13.75 -8.58 -5.01
CA LYS A 70 14.78 -7.66 -4.50
C LYS A 70 15.30 -8.09 -3.13
N ILE A 71 14.42 -8.47 -2.19
CA ILE A 71 14.83 -8.97 -0.87
C ILE A 71 15.69 -10.24 -1.02
N LYS A 72 15.25 -11.19 -1.84
CA LYS A 72 16.00 -12.46 -2.06
C LYS A 72 17.34 -12.27 -2.76
N ALA A 73 17.53 -11.18 -3.49
CA ALA A 73 18.78 -10.87 -4.18
C ALA A 73 19.86 -10.31 -3.23
N VAL A 74 19.50 -9.92 -2.00
CA VAL A 74 20.47 -9.44 -1.01
C VAL A 74 21.24 -10.63 -0.44
N PRO A 75 22.60 -10.65 -0.54
CA PRO A 75 23.41 -11.72 0.04
C PRO A 75 23.19 -11.83 1.55
N LYS A 76 23.21 -13.06 2.07
CA LYS A 76 23.00 -13.31 3.51
C LYS A 76 24.05 -12.65 4.40
N GLU A 77 25.29 -12.55 3.89
CA GLU A 77 26.44 -11.95 4.56
C GLU A 77 26.43 -10.41 4.49
N SER A 78 25.43 -9.80 3.82
CA SER A 78 25.29 -8.35 3.76
C SER A 78 25.04 -7.77 5.14
N ASN A 79 25.55 -6.56 5.38
CA ASN A 79 25.31 -5.85 6.62
C ASN A 79 23.80 -5.55 6.80
N LEU A 80 23.37 -5.40 8.06
CA LEU A 80 21.97 -5.15 8.44
C LEU A 80 21.37 -3.94 7.70
N VAL A 81 22.15 -2.89 7.47
CA VAL A 81 21.68 -1.67 6.78
C VAL A 81 21.26 -1.99 5.35
N ASN A 82 22.04 -2.78 4.60
CA ASN A 82 21.68 -3.16 3.22
C ASN A 82 20.42 -4.04 3.17
N LYS A 83 20.26 -4.96 4.13
CA LYS A 83 19.05 -5.77 4.28
C LYS A 83 17.83 -4.87 4.53
N LEU A 84 17.95 -3.90 5.43
CA LEU A 84 16.88 -2.96 5.75
C LEU A 84 16.53 -2.01 4.59
N GLU A 85 17.50 -1.58 3.78
CA GLU A 85 17.24 -0.79 2.57
C GLU A 85 16.46 -1.58 1.52
N ALA A 86 16.75 -2.87 1.36
CA ALA A 86 15.97 -3.75 0.49
C ALA A 86 14.52 -3.91 1.01
N TYR A 87 14.35 -4.09 2.33
CA TYR A 87 13.04 -4.15 2.98
C TYR A 87 12.27 -2.84 2.84
N LYS A 88 12.93 -1.70 2.98
CA LYS A 88 12.36 -0.38 2.75
C LYS A 88 11.85 -0.24 1.31
N SER A 89 12.67 -0.61 0.34
CA SER A 89 12.29 -0.58 -1.08
C SER A 89 11.10 -1.48 -1.37
N PHE A 90 11.03 -2.66 -0.76
CA PHE A 90 9.90 -3.58 -0.87
C PHE A 90 8.61 -2.95 -0.34
N ASN A 91 8.64 -2.40 0.88
CA ASN A 91 7.45 -1.81 1.50
C ASN A 91 6.95 -0.60 0.71
N ILE A 92 7.85 0.31 0.29
CA ILE A 92 7.47 1.46 -0.53
C ILE A 92 6.78 1.03 -1.83
N LEU A 93 7.27 -0.03 -2.48
CA LEU A 93 6.67 -0.54 -3.71
C LEU A 93 5.25 -1.10 -3.47
N ILE A 94 5.04 -1.84 -2.37
CA ILE A 94 3.72 -2.34 -1.98
C ILE A 94 2.76 -1.18 -1.68
N TRP A 95 3.21 -0.20 -0.91
CA TRP A 95 2.36 0.94 -0.54
C TRP A 95 1.99 1.78 -1.77
N ALA A 96 2.93 2.04 -2.68
CA ALA A 96 2.66 2.76 -3.91
C ALA A 96 1.64 2.04 -4.80
N ALA A 97 1.73 0.70 -4.90
CA ALA A 97 0.77 -0.10 -5.64
C ALA A 97 -0.64 -0.05 -5.02
N LEU A 98 -0.73 -0.17 -3.69
CA LEU A 98 -2.00 -0.09 -2.96
C LEU A 98 -2.60 1.31 -3.01
N GLU A 99 -1.81 2.35 -2.78
CA GLU A 99 -2.23 3.76 -2.83
C GLU A 99 -2.75 4.12 -4.22
N GLY A 100 -1.98 3.81 -5.29
CA GLY A 100 -2.38 4.07 -6.66
C GLY A 100 -3.68 3.37 -7.03
N SER A 101 -3.84 2.11 -6.63
CA SER A 101 -5.08 1.34 -6.85
C SER A 101 -6.26 1.92 -6.06
N THR A 102 -6.02 2.38 -4.82
CA THR A 102 -7.04 3.04 -4.00
C THR A 102 -7.51 4.35 -4.64
N PHE A 103 -6.57 5.16 -5.14
CA PHE A 103 -6.92 6.40 -5.84
C PHE A 103 -7.71 6.14 -7.12
N PHE A 104 -7.31 5.13 -7.90
CA PHE A 104 -8.05 4.77 -9.10
C PHE A 104 -9.47 4.34 -8.78
N ALA A 105 -9.67 3.53 -7.73
CA ALA A 105 -11.01 3.12 -7.27
C ALA A 105 -11.85 4.32 -6.77
N ALA A 106 -11.24 5.24 -6.02
CA ALA A 106 -11.92 6.43 -5.51
C ALA A 106 -12.31 7.41 -6.63
N ILE A 107 -11.45 7.59 -7.64
CA ILE A 107 -11.75 8.40 -8.82
C ILE A 107 -12.88 7.74 -9.63
N ALA A 108 -12.83 6.43 -9.84
CA ALA A 108 -13.87 5.69 -10.53
C ALA A 108 -15.22 5.82 -9.81
N PHE A 109 -15.23 5.76 -8.46
CA PHE A 109 -16.42 6.06 -7.65
C PHE A 109 -16.91 7.49 -7.86
N TYR A 110 -16.03 8.47 -7.80
CA TYR A 110 -16.37 9.87 -8.01
C TYR A 110 -17.06 10.11 -9.37
N LEU A 111 -16.53 9.50 -10.43
CA LEU A 111 -17.06 9.63 -11.78
C LEU A 111 -18.42 8.92 -11.98
N THR A 112 -18.61 7.75 -11.36
CA THR A 112 -19.77 6.90 -11.61
C THR A 112 -20.82 6.91 -10.51
N GLY A 113 -20.45 7.26 -9.28
CA GLY A 113 -21.30 7.15 -8.09
C GLY A 113 -21.56 5.72 -7.62
N ARG A 114 -20.93 4.70 -8.23
CA ARG A 114 -21.18 3.30 -7.89
C ARG A 114 -20.53 2.90 -6.58
N THR A 115 -21.33 2.52 -5.59
CA THR A 115 -20.90 2.18 -4.22
C THR A 115 -19.87 1.03 -4.20
N ASN A 116 -19.96 0.06 -5.13
CA ASN A 116 -19.00 -1.02 -5.22
C ASN A 116 -17.57 -0.52 -5.40
N LEU A 117 -17.37 0.55 -6.17
CA LEU A 117 -16.04 1.15 -6.40
C LEU A 117 -15.50 1.82 -5.13
N LEU A 118 -16.38 2.44 -4.33
CA LEU A 118 -16.00 2.96 -3.01
C LEU A 118 -15.60 1.81 -2.06
N LEU A 119 -16.34 0.70 -2.07
CA LEU A 119 -15.99 -0.47 -1.26
C LEU A 119 -14.62 -1.02 -1.63
N TYR A 120 -14.28 -1.09 -2.92
CA TYR A 120 -12.92 -1.47 -3.36
C TYR A 120 -11.86 -0.49 -2.86
N ALA A 121 -12.11 0.82 -2.93
CA ALA A 121 -11.18 1.82 -2.39
C ALA A 121 -10.95 1.63 -0.87
N LEU A 122 -12.01 1.39 -0.12
CA LEU A 122 -11.93 1.13 1.33
C LEU A 122 -11.17 -0.17 1.64
N MET A 123 -11.44 -1.25 0.91
CA MET A 123 -10.73 -2.52 1.07
C MET A 123 -9.22 -2.38 0.82
N LEU A 124 -8.83 -1.69 -0.25
CA LEU A 124 -7.43 -1.43 -0.57
C LEU A 124 -6.78 -0.52 0.46
N GLY A 125 -7.51 0.49 0.98
CA GLY A 125 -7.05 1.34 2.08
C GLY A 125 -6.81 0.56 3.38
N VAL A 126 -7.70 -0.37 3.74
CA VAL A 126 -7.50 -1.28 4.88
C VAL A 126 -6.28 -2.17 4.66
N LEU A 127 -6.10 -2.69 3.44
CA LEU A 127 -4.92 -3.48 3.10
C LEU A 127 -3.63 -2.64 3.20
N LEU A 128 -3.66 -1.39 2.78
CA LEU A 128 -2.55 -0.45 2.96
C LEU A 128 -2.16 -0.29 4.44
N ILE A 129 -3.14 -0.11 5.33
CA ILE A 129 -2.93 -0.03 6.79
C ILE A 129 -2.36 -1.35 7.34
N TYR A 130 -2.85 -2.50 6.86
CA TYR A 130 -2.37 -3.82 7.27
C TYR A 130 -0.88 -4.03 6.94
N PHE A 131 -0.39 -3.48 5.82
CA PHE A 131 1.02 -3.53 5.42
C PHE A 131 1.90 -2.50 6.14
N ARG A 132 1.52 -2.11 7.35
CA ARG A 132 2.41 -1.26 8.19
C ARG A 132 3.75 -1.94 8.45
N PRO A 133 4.84 -1.17 8.53
CA PRO A 133 6.17 -1.73 8.80
C PRO A 133 6.25 -2.18 10.27
N LEU A 134 6.50 -3.48 10.48
CA LEU A 134 6.68 -4.08 11.81
C LEU A 134 8.08 -4.66 11.90
N LYS A 135 8.77 -4.42 13.04
CA LYS A 135 10.10 -5.00 13.30
C LYS A 135 10.07 -6.53 13.25
N THR A 136 9.03 -7.15 13.81
CA THR A 136 8.84 -8.61 13.80
C THR A 136 8.77 -9.16 12.37
N ARG A 137 7.98 -8.52 11.50
CA ARG A 137 7.87 -8.90 10.09
C ARG A 137 9.20 -8.70 9.35
N ALA A 138 9.93 -7.63 9.64
CA ALA A 138 11.24 -7.39 9.04
C ALA A 138 12.25 -8.48 9.43
N LYS A 139 12.28 -8.89 10.69
CA LYS A 139 13.14 -9.99 11.18
C LYS A 139 12.87 -11.30 10.43
N GLU A 140 11.59 -11.65 10.24
CA GLU A 140 11.18 -12.86 9.54
C GLU A 140 11.48 -12.78 8.03
N GLU A 141 11.13 -11.67 7.38
CA GLU A 141 11.27 -11.52 5.92
C GLU A 141 12.72 -11.43 5.46
N LEU A 142 13.59 -10.84 6.29
CA LEU A 142 15.01 -10.71 6.03
C LEU A 142 15.85 -11.90 6.58
N ASN A 143 15.21 -12.83 7.30
CA ASN A 143 15.89 -13.94 8.00
C ASN A 143 17.08 -13.44 8.82
N LEU A 144 16.86 -12.41 9.67
CA LEU A 144 17.89 -11.82 10.49
C LEU A 144 18.40 -12.82 11.54
N SER A 145 19.71 -12.77 11.83
CA SER A 145 20.27 -13.49 12.98
C SER A 145 19.75 -12.92 14.30
N ALA A 146 19.94 -13.64 15.41
CA ALA A 146 19.55 -13.14 16.72
C ALA A 146 20.25 -11.81 17.05
N GLU A 147 21.54 -11.69 16.75
CA GLU A 147 22.35 -10.48 16.97
C GLU A 147 21.82 -9.28 16.13
N GLU A 148 21.52 -9.51 14.84
CA GLU A 148 20.94 -8.49 13.95
C GLU A 148 19.55 -8.08 14.43
N GLY A 149 18.78 -9.04 14.97
CA GLY A 149 17.47 -8.79 15.54
C GLY A 149 17.52 -7.89 16.79
N ASP A 150 18.48 -8.12 17.67
CA ASP A 150 18.71 -7.31 18.85
C ASP A 150 19.19 -5.90 18.48
N GLU A 151 20.09 -5.77 17.49
CA GLU A 151 20.54 -4.47 16.98
C GLU A 151 19.36 -3.63 16.38
N LEU A 152 18.36 -4.31 15.81
CA LEU A 152 17.16 -3.64 15.28
C LEU A 152 16.23 -3.12 16.42
N ASP A 153 16.30 -3.72 17.60
CA ASP A 153 15.45 -3.34 18.74
C ASP A 153 16.04 -2.17 19.55
N LEU A 154 17.35 -1.94 19.45
CA LEU A 154 18.04 -0.81 20.06
C LEU A 154 17.71 0.52 19.34
#